data_5a7f6d82123acf10d9c44944aeb60d8b
#
_entry.id   5a7f6d82123acf10d9c44944aeb60d8b
#
_cell.length_a   1.000
_cell.length_b   1.000
_cell.length_c   1.000
_cell.angle_alpha   90.00
_cell.angle_beta   90.00
_cell.angle_gamma   90.00
#
_symmetry.space_group_name_H-M   'P 1'
#
loop_
_entity.id
_entity.type
_entity.pdbx_description
1 polymer ?
#
loop_
_entity_poly.entity_id
_entity_poly.type
_entity_poly.pdbx_seq_one_letter_code
_entity_poly.pdbx_strand_id
1 'polypeptide(L)'
;PRMASVQNEYSLLCRLYDTDMAEMAVNEDVTLLSFSPLACGLLTGKYQNGAVPDGSRMSINGDLGGRVTDRLWPAVQAYLDVADKHGLDPVHMAMAWQRTRPFAVSAIFGATTSEQLKQILSGKDLILSDEVVKEIDAVHKLYPMPY
;
A
#
# COMPACT_ATOMS: atom_id res chain seq x y z
N PRO A 1 26.45 -13.41 11.96
CA PRO A 1 26.12 -12.37 10.97
C PRO A 1 24.85 -11.66 11.40
N ARG A 2 24.84 -10.33 11.24
CA ARG A 2 23.68 -9.50 11.53
C ARG A 2 22.69 -9.57 10.36
N MET A 3 21.39 -9.58 10.63
CA MET A 3 20.35 -9.50 9.62
C MET A 3 20.34 -8.10 8.98
N ALA A 4 20.37 -8.03 7.65
CA ALA A 4 20.39 -6.76 6.92
C ALA A 4 19.00 -6.27 6.54
N SER A 5 18.09 -7.20 6.23
CA SER A 5 16.73 -6.90 5.82
C SER A 5 15.76 -8.01 6.16
N VAL A 6 14.50 -7.67 6.23
CA VAL A 6 13.38 -8.61 6.32
C VAL A 6 12.38 -8.29 5.21
N GLN A 7 11.80 -9.32 4.59
CA GLN A 7 10.75 -9.12 3.59
C GLN A 7 9.39 -9.47 4.20
N ASN A 8 8.44 -8.53 4.09
CA ASN A 8 7.08 -8.72 4.60
C ASN A 8 6.06 -7.99 3.73
N GLU A 9 4.80 -8.44 3.77
CA GLU A 9 3.70 -7.68 3.20
C GLU A 9 3.53 -6.36 3.95
N TYR A 10 3.44 -5.26 3.18
CA TYR A 10 3.24 -3.97 3.80
C TYR A 10 2.58 -2.98 2.82
N SER A 11 1.43 -2.46 3.21
CA SER A 11 0.65 -1.51 2.42
C SER A 11 -0.31 -0.75 3.33
N LEU A 12 -1.05 0.23 2.79
CA LEU A 12 -2.12 0.91 3.50
C LEU A 12 -3.19 -0.05 4.06
N LEU A 13 -3.41 -1.19 3.39
CA LEU A 13 -4.40 -2.21 3.79
C LEU A 13 -3.83 -3.30 4.69
N CYS A 14 -2.50 -3.48 4.73
CA CYS A 14 -1.82 -4.46 5.57
C CYS A 14 -0.69 -3.80 6.34
N ARG A 15 -0.93 -3.44 7.60
CA ARG A 15 0.00 -2.72 8.47
C ARG A 15 0.47 -3.53 9.67
N LEU A 16 0.41 -4.86 9.59
CA LEU A 16 0.87 -5.75 10.68
C LEU A 16 2.33 -5.51 11.09
N TYR A 17 3.16 -5.06 10.14
CA TYR A 17 4.55 -4.71 10.42
C TYR A 17 4.71 -3.52 11.37
N ASP A 18 3.72 -2.63 11.47
CA ASP A 18 3.75 -1.44 12.33
C ASP A 18 3.75 -1.76 13.82
N THR A 19 3.43 -2.99 14.20
CA THR A 19 3.46 -3.46 15.59
C THR A 19 4.90 -3.79 16.02
N ASP A 20 5.17 -4.99 16.41
CA ASP A 20 6.46 -5.42 17.01
C ASP A 20 7.65 -5.34 16.04
N MET A 21 7.40 -5.58 14.74
CA MET A 21 8.46 -5.59 13.72
C MET A 21 9.01 -4.19 13.43
N ALA A 22 8.19 -3.16 13.53
CA ALA A 22 8.63 -1.77 13.34
C ALA A 22 9.62 -1.35 14.42
N GLU A 23 9.35 -1.70 15.68
CA GLU A 23 10.27 -1.45 16.80
C GLU A 23 11.61 -2.18 16.62
N MET A 24 11.55 -3.45 16.25
CA MET A 24 12.74 -4.24 15.94
C MET A 24 13.55 -3.60 14.81
N ALA A 25 12.88 -3.19 13.72
CA ALA A 25 13.55 -2.60 12.57
C ALA A 25 14.29 -1.30 12.90
N VAL A 26 13.70 -0.46 13.75
CA VAL A 26 14.33 0.79 14.21
C VAL A 26 15.52 0.50 15.12
N ASN A 27 15.37 -0.39 16.10
CA ASN A 27 16.40 -0.67 17.10
C ASN A 27 17.58 -1.45 16.54
N GLU A 28 17.32 -2.35 15.57
CA GLU A 28 18.35 -3.20 14.98
C GLU A 28 18.86 -2.70 13.62
N ASP A 29 18.38 -1.55 13.13
CA ASP A 29 18.71 -0.98 11.82
C ASP A 29 18.50 -2.00 10.68
N VAL A 30 17.33 -2.63 10.66
CA VAL A 30 16.95 -3.66 9.68
C VAL A 30 15.99 -3.06 8.66
N THR A 31 16.35 -3.12 7.38
CA THR A 31 15.50 -2.59 6.30
C THR A 31 14.32 -3.52 6.02
N LEU A 32 13.10 -2.96 5.90
CA LEU A 32 11.94 -3.66 5.37
C LEU A 32 11.99 -3.68 3.84
N LEU A 33 11.95 -4.87 3.25
CA LEU A 33 11.64 -5.10 1.84
C LEU A 33 10.12 -5.36 1.75
N SER A 34 9.34 -4.30 1.49
CA SER A 34 7.88 -4.41 1.50
C SER A 34 7.36 -4.99 0.19
N PHE A 35 6.69 -6.14 0.22
CA PHE A 35 5.99 -6.64 -0.94
C PHE A 35 4.51 -6.28 -0.94
N SER A 36 3.86 -6.31 -2.12
CA SER A 36 2.47 -5.90 -2.34
C SER A 36 2.13 -4.47 -1.87
N PRO A 37 2.96 -3.46 -2.14
CA PRO A 37 2.72 -2.08 -1.66
C PRO A 37 1.41 -1.48 -2.16
N LEU A 38 0.87 -1.98 -3.29
CA LEU A 38 -0.43 -1.61 -3.86
C LEU A 38 -1.51 -2.67 -3.60
N ALA A 39 -1.28 -3.61 -2.67
CA ALA A 39 -2.22 -4.67 -2.29
C ALA A 39 -2.81 -5.39 -3.52
N CYS A 40 -1.97 -5.95 -4.39
CA CYS A 40 -2.37 -6.63 -5.63
C CYS A 40 -3.16 -5.76 -6.61
N GLY A 41 -3.01 -4.43 -6.52
CA GLY A 41 -3.69 -3.44 -7.36
C GLY A 41 -4.99 -2.90 -6.77
N LEU A 42 -5.39 -3.31 -5.57
CA LEU A 42 -6.56 -2.77 -4.87
C LEU A 42 -6.46 -1.26 -4.65
N LEU A 43 -5.29 -0.78 -4.23
CA LEU A 43 -5.04 0.64 -3.96
C LEU A 43 -4.93 1.52 -5.22
N THR A 44 -5.07 0.95 -6.41
CA THR A 44 -5.18 1.73 -7.65
C THR A 44 -6.61 2.19 -7.93
N GLY A 45 -7.61 1.67 -7.24
CA GLY A 45 -9.03 1.92 -7.47
C GLY A 45 -9.65 1.14 -8.64
N LYS A 46 -8.86 0.42 -9.43
CA LYS A 46 -9.34 -0.24 -10.67
C LYS A 46 -10.38 -1.34 -10.48
N TYR A 47 -10.56 -1.82 -9.25
CA TYR A 47 -11.53 -2.87 -8.91
C TYR A 47 -12.80 -2.35 -8.23
N GLN A 48 -12.88 -1.04 -7.99
CA GLN A 48 -14.06 -0.46 -7.35
C GLN A 48 -15.32 -0.66 -8.21
N ASN A 49 -16.47 -0.67 -7.54
CA ASN A 49 -17.79 -0.88 -8.16
C ASN A 49 -17.92 -2.23 -8.91
N GLY A 50 -17.20 -3.26 -8.46
CA GLY A 50 -17.23 -4.59 -9.06
C GLY A 50 -16.48 -4.71 -10.39
N ALA A 51 -15.66 -3.74 -10.76
CA ALA A 51 -14.85 -3.79 -11.98
C ALA A 51 -13.76 -4.86 -11.87
N VAL A 52 -13.63 -5.67 -12.91
CA VAL A 52 -12.55 -6.67 -13.05
C VAL A 52 -11.94 -6.52 -14.43
N PRO A 53 -10.99 -5.58 -14.62
CA PRO A 53 -10.36 -5.36 -15.92
C PRO A 53 -9.66 -6.62 -16.45
N ASP A 54 -9.78 -6.88 -17.74
CA ASP A 54 -9.13 -8.01 -18.40
C ASP A 54 -7.61 -7.97 -18.21
N GLY A 55 -7.02 -9.15 -17.99
CA GLY A 55 -5.59 -9.29 -17.72
C GLY A 55 -5.14 -8.73 -16.36
N SER A 56 -6.07 -8.24 -15.54
CA SER A 56 -5.76 -7.83 -14.17
C SER A 56 -5.51 -9.05 -13.27
N ARG A 57 -4.83 -8.83 -12.14
CA ARG A 57 -4.62 -9.92 -11.18
C ARG A 57 -5.94 -10.53 -10.68
N MET A 58 -6.98 -9.72 -10.49
CA MET A 58 -8.30 -10.21 -10.08
C MET A 58 -9.00 -11.04 -11.15
N SER A 59 -8.79 -10.77 -12.44
CA SER A 59 -9.33 -11.61 -13.51
C SER A 59 -8.68 -13.00 -13.59
N ILE A 60 -7.45 -13.12 -13.07
CA ILE A 60 -6.68 -14.38 -13.03
C ILE A 60 -6.93 -15.12 -11.71
N ASN A 61 -6.99 -14.40 -10.59
CA ASN A 61 -7.18 -14.92 -9.24
C ASN A 61 -8.21 -14.04 -8.52
N GLY A 62 -9.49 -14.45 -8.57
CA GLY A 62 -10.63 -13.65 -8.14
C GLY A 62 -10.64 -13.22 -6.69
N ASP A 63 -9.98 -13.96 -5.80
CA ASP A 63 -9.89 -13.66 -4.37
C ASP A 63 -8.63 -12.89 -3.97
N LEU A 64 -7.72 -12.64 -4.93
CA LEU A 64 -6.43 -11.98 -4.72
C LEU A 64 -5.60 -12.59 -3.58
N GLY A 65 -5.69 -13.92 -3.40
CA GLY A 65 -5.00 -14.64 -2.34
C GLY A 65 -5.62 -14.40 -0.96
N GLY A 66 -6.95 -14.42 -0.89
CA GLY A 66 -7.72 -14.27 0.35
C GLY A 66 -7.93 -12.80 0.80
N ARG A 67 -7.62 -11.82 -0.05
CA ARG A 67 -7.79 -10.40 0.30
C ARG A 67 -9.21 -9.86 0.07
N VAL A 68 -10.03 -10.56 -0.72
CA VAL A 68 -11.39 -10.12 -1.03
C VAL A 68 -12.34 -10.52 0.11
N THR A 69 -12.70 -9.54 0.93
CA THR A 69 -13.63 -9.67 2.06
C THR A 69 -14.68 -8.57 2.00
N ASP A 70 -15.77 -8.70 2.75
CA ASP A 70 -16.80 -7.65 2.84
C ASP A 70 -16.26 -6.32 3.40
N ARG A 71 -15.22 -6.39 4.23
CA ARG A 71 -14.59 -5.21 4.85
C ARG A 71 -13.60 -4.48 3.93
N LEU A 72 -13.16 -5.14 2.86
CA LEU A 72 -12.12 -4.62 1.97
C LEU A 72 -12.59 -3.37 1.21
N TRP A 73 -13.76 -3.44 0.58
CA TRP A 73 -14.20 -2.40 -0.36
C TRP A 73 -14.41 -1.03 0.28
N PRO A 74 -15.05 -0.93 1.47
CA PRO A 74 -15.12 0.34 2.21
C PRO A 74 -13.74 0.88 2.60
N ALA A 75 -12.81 0.00 2.97
CA ALA A 75 -11.44 0.41 3.33
C ALA A 75 -10.68 0.97 2.13
N VAL A 76 -10.74 0.28 0.97
CA VAL A 76 -10.14 0.79 -0.28
C VAL A 76 -10.73 2.13 -0.65
N GLN A 77 -12.08 2.26 -0.63
CA GLN A 77 -12.75 3.51 -0.98
C GLN A 77 -12.30 4.66 -0.08
N ALA A 78 -12.21 4.43 1.23
CA ALA A 78 -11.76 5.47 2.17
C ALA A 78 -10.34 5.98 1.87
N TYR A 79 -9.41 5.13 1.43
CA TYR A 79 -8.09 5.59 0.99
C TYR A 79 -8.14 6.33 -0.35
N LEU A 80 -9.00 5.92 -1.28
CA LEU A 80 -9.21 6.63 -2.54
C LEU A 80 -9.80 8.03 -2.30
N ASP A 81 -10.73 8.15 -1.34
CA ASP A 81 -11.33 9.43 -0.96
C ASP A 81 -10.28 10.40 -0.37
N VAL A 82 -9.33 9.89 0.42
CA VAL A 82 -8.20 10.70 0.90
C VAL A 82 -7.36 11.19 -0.29
N ALA A 83 -7.05 10.32 -1.24
CA ALA A 83 -6.28 10.70 -2.42
C ALA A 83 -7.01 11.78 -3.24
N ASP A 84 -8.30 11.58 -3.52
CA ASP A 84 -9.13 12.52 -4.27
C ASP A 84 -9.23 13.88 -3.58
N LYS A 85 -9.51 13.90 -2.28
CA LYS A 85 -9.59 15.12 -1.45
C LYS A 85 -8.35 15.99 -1.56
N HIS A 86 -7.17 15.37 -1.65
CA HIS A 86 -5.88 16.08 -1.71
C HIS A 86 -5.32 16.19 -3.14
N GLY A 87 -6.10 15.81 -4.16
CA GLY A 87 -5.67 15.86 -5.57
C GLY A 87 -4.46 14.97 -5.88
N LEU A 88 -4.34 13.83 -5.19
CA LEU A 88 -3.24 12.89 -5.33
C LEU A 88 -3.63 11.69 -6.19
N ASP A 89 -2.69 11.18 -6.99
CA ASP A 89 -2.82 9.85 -7.56
C ASP A 89 -2.75 8.81 -6.42
N PRO A 90 -3.74 7.90 -6.28
CA PRO A 90 -3.77 6.93 -5.19
C PRO A 90 -2.56 5.97 -5.19
N VAL A 91 -2.00 5.65 -6.37
CA VAL A 91 -0.78 4.84 -6.49
C VAL A 91 0.41 5.59 -5.89
N HIS A 92 0.54 6.88 -6.23
CA HIS A 92 1.62 7.72 -5.69
C HIS A 92 1.48 7.92 -4.19
N MET A 93 0.25 8.15 -3.69
CA MET A 93 -0.01 8.27 -2.26
C MET A 93 0.38 7.00 -1.51
N ALA A 94 -0.05 5.82 -1.98
CA ALA A 94 0.26 4.54 -1.34
C ALA A 94 1.77 4.25 -1.32
N MET A 95 2.50 4.57 -2.40
CA MET A 95 3.95 4.38 -2.48
C MET A 95 4.70 5.40 -1.61
N ALA A 96 4.27 6.66 -1.61
CA ALA A 96 4.88 7.71 -0.82
C ALA A 96 4.68 7.52 0.68
N TRP A 97 3.52 7.00 1.09
CA TRP A 97 3.22 6.74 2.49
C TRP A 97 4.23 5.81 3.17
N GLN A 98 4.76 4.80 2.49
CA GLN A 98 5.75 3.90 3.07
C GLN A 98 7.02 4.65 3.52
N ARG A 99 7.39 5.74 2.83
CA ARG A 99 8.55 6.57 3.20
C ARG A 99 8.32 7.50 4.40
N THR A 100 7.08 7.60 4.88
CA THR A 100 6.78 8.37 6.11
C THR A 100 7.04 7.57 7.39
N ARG A 101 7.41 6.29 7.25
CA ARG A 101 7.61 5.40 8.39
C ARG A 101 8.96 5.63 9.05
N PRO A 102 9.09 5.36 10.37
CA PRO A 102 10.32 5.63 11.11
C PRO A 102 11.47 4.64 10.81
N PHE A 103 11.21 3.57 10.06
CA PHE A 103 12.18 2.56 9.66
C PHE A 103 12.47 2.61 8.16
N ALA A 104 13.62 2.09 7.75
CA ALA A 104 13.98 2.03 6.33
C ALA A 104 13.10 1.04 5.57
N VAL A 105 12.52 1.49 4.45
CA VAL A 105 11.65 0.68 3.59
C VAL A 105 12.14 0.73 2.15
N SER A 106 12.17 -0.44 1.50
CA SER A 106 12.33 -0.56 0.06
C SER A 106 11.13 -1.32 -0.52
N ALA A 107 10.32 -0.64 -1.32
CA ALA A 107 9.10 -1.21 -1.88
C ALA A 107 9.40 -2.13 -3.06
N ILE A 108 8.92 -3.37 -3.00
CA ILE A 108 8.97 -4.35 -4.07
C ILE A 108 7.63 -4.35 -4.79
N PHE A 109 7.60 -3.87 -6.02
CA PHE A 109 6.39 -3.84 -6.84
C PHE A 109 6.63 -4.49 -8.21
N GLY A 110 5.55 -4.94 -8.83
CA GLY A 110 5.55 -5.43 -10.21
C GLY A 110 4.68 -4.55 -11.10
N ALA A 111 5.07 -4.43 -12.36
CA ALA A 111 4.27 -3.81 -13.40
C ALA A 111 4.23 -4.76 -14.60
N THR A 112 3.05 -4.95 -15.21
CA THR A 112 2.88 -5.80 -16.40
C THR A 112 2.97 -4.99 -17.69
N THR A 113 2.83 -3.67 -17.61
CA THR A 113 2.97 -2.76 -18.74
C THR A 113 3.91 -1.60 -18.44
N SER A 114 4.44 -0.98 -19.49
CA SER A 114 5.30 0.20 -19.37
C SER A 114 4.56 1.40 -18.78
N GLU A 115 3.26 1.51 -19.02
CA GLU A 115 2.39 2.56 -18.51
C GLU A 115 2.27 2.45 -16.98
N GLN A 116 2.03 1.24 -16.46
CA GLN A 116 1.99 0.98 -15.02
C GLN A 116 3.34 1.32 -14.36
N LEU A 117 4.45 0.93 -14.99
CA LEU A 117 5.78 1.25 -14.49
C LEU A 117 6.01 2.77 -14.46
N LYS A 118 5.67 3.47 -15.53
CA LYS A 118 5.77 4.93 -15.60
C LYS A 118 4.91 5.62 -14.55
N GLN A 119 3.65 5.17 -14.36
CA GLN A 119 2.78 5.71 -13.32
C GLN A 119 3.44 5.59 -11.94
N ILE A 120 3.91 4.40 -11.54
CA ILE A 120 4.53 4.20 -10.23
C ILE A 120 5.77 5.09 -10.08
N LEU A 121 6.65 5.14 -11.09
CA LEU A 121 7.90 5.89 -11.02
C LEU A 121 7.70 7.41 -11.07
N SER A 122 6.64 7.90 -11.71
CA SER A 122 6.37 9.36 -11.78
C SER A 122 6.04 9.97 -10.41
N GLY A 123 5.58 9.15 -9.44
CA GLY A 123 5.33 9.57 -8.06
C GLY A 123 6.52 9.40 -7.10
N LYS A 124 7.71 9.03 -7.59
CA LYS A 124 8.87 8.68 -6.74
C LYS A 124 9.33 9.81 -5.81
N ASP A 125 9.14 11.06 -6.20
CA ASP A 125 9.57 12.23 -5.43
C ASP A 125 8.43 12.86 -4.61
N LEU A 126 7.21 12.29 -4.64
CA LEU A 126 6.08 12.80 -3.86
C LEU A 126 6.38 12.70 -2.36
N ILE A 127 6.27 13.83 -1.68
CA ILE A 127 6.31 13.93 -0.22
C ILE A 127 4.89 14.23 0.26
N LEU A 128 4.36 13.38 1.14
CA LEU A 128 3.04 13.59 1.74
C LEU A 128 3.12 14.64 2.84
N SER A 129 2.11 15.51 2.91
CA SER A 129 1.97 16.42 4.05
C SER A 129 1.53 15.67 5.31
N ASP A 130 1.80 16.25 6.48
CA ASP A 130 1.37 15.68 7.77
C ASP A 130 -0.15 15.52 7.84
N GLU A 131 -0.91 16.37 7.16
CA GLU A 131 -2.37 16.29 7.08
C GLU A 131 -2.79 15.02 6.34
N VAL A 132 -2.21 14.73 5.18
CA VAL A 132 -2.49 13.51 4.42
C VAL A 132 -2.13 12.26 5.23
N VAL A 133 -0.96 12.24 5.87
CA VAL A 133 -0.52 11.11 6.71
C VAL A 133 -1.49 10.89 7.86
N LYS A 134 -1.95 11.96 8.52
CA LYS A 134 -2.92 11.90 9.61
C LYS A 134 -4.28 11.34 9.15
N GLU A 135 -4.74 11.73 7.97
CA GLU A 135 -5.99 11.19 7.40
C GLU A 135 -5.85 9.72 7.02
N ILE A 136 -4.72 9.32 6.42
CA ILE A 136 -4.39 7.92 6.17
C ILE A 136 -4.43 7.10 7.47
N ASP A 137 -3.86 7.62 8.55
CA ASP A 137 -3.87 6.95 9.86
C ASP A 137 -5.28 6.89 10.47
N ALA A 138 -6.13 7.88 10.20
CA ALA A 138 -7.55 7.85 10.60
C ALA A 138 -8.32 6.74 9.86
N VAL A 139 -8.09 6.57 8.55
CA VAL A 139 -8.66 5.46 7.78
C VAL A 139 -8.19 4.12 8.34
N HIS A 140 -6.90 3.97 8.66
CA HIS A 140 -6.39 2.73 9.25
C HIS A 140 -7.04 2.41 10.60
N LYS A 141 -7.28 3.41 11.45
CA LYS A 141 -7.99 3.20 12.73
C LYS A 141 -9.42 2.70 12.54
N LEU A 142 -10.09 3.14 11.47
CA LEU A 142 -11.44 2.69 11.13
C LEU A 142 -11.45 1.29 10.52
N TYR A 143 -10.42 0.95 9.73
CA TYR A 143 -10.27 -0.32 9.02
C TYR A 143 -8.89 -0.95 9.28
N PRO A 144 -8.59 -1.39 10.52
CA PRO A 144 -7.24 -1.80 10.88
C PRO A 144 -6.77 -3.08 10.17
N MET A 145 -7.66 -3.97 9.83
CA MET A 145 -7.40 -5.25 9.18
C MET A 145 -8.57 -5.59 8.25
N PRO A 146 -8.62 -5.03 7.02
CA PRO A 146 -9.75 -5.27 6.12
C PRO A 146 -9.74 -6.67 5.48
N TYR A 147 -8.59 -7.39 5.54
CA TYR A 147 -8.44 -8.80 5.14
C TYR A 147 -7.47 -9.56 6.01
#